data_db44ea11850df644ce159af8d95b7662
#
_entry.id   db44ea11850df644ce159af8d95b7662
#
_cell.length_a   1.000
_cell.length_b   1.000
_cell.length_c   1.000
_cell.angle_alpha   90.00
_cell.angle_beta   90.00
_cell.angle_gamma   90.00
#
_symmetry.space_group_name_H-M   'P 1'
#
loop_
_entity.id
_entity.type
_entity.pdbx_description
1 polymer ?
#
loop_
_entity_poly.entity_id
_entity_poly.type
_entity_poly.pdbx_seq_one_letter_code
_entity_poly.pdbx_strand_id
1 'polypeptide(L)'
;MKKILFIGLLFVLAGTGVWSQEVSDSVRIHYRRRYRGVDPDYHNNRSELERFIRTLRREQESARLERVVICSWTSPDGVTRYNELLAGRRADSLKSWLVRHAQIPGELVSVRGEGIGWGVLRQLVAVSDMLYKDEVLHIL
;
A
#
# COMPACT_ATOMS: atom_id res chain seq x y z
N MET A 1 -17.76 11.47 11.97
CA MET A 1 -16.53 11.69 11.17
C MET A 1 -16.23 10.44 10.35
N LYS A 2 -16.18 10.59 9.07
CA LYS A 2 -15.98 9.48 8.13
C LYS A 2 -14.48 9.22 7.95
N LYS A 3 -14.03 7.99 8.09
CA LYS A 3 -12.62 7.61 8.11
C LYS A 3 -12.17 7.02 6.79
N ILE A 4 -11.00 7.42 6.32
CA ILE A 4 -10.35 6.91 5.12
C ILE A 4 -9.24 5.95 5.53
N LEU A 5 -9.23 4.75 4.97
CA LEU A 5 -8.20 3.74 5.19
C LEU A 5 -7.25 3.65 4.01
N PHE A 6 -5.95 3.75 4.29
CA PHE A 6 -4.90 3.59 3.30
C PHE A 6 -4.22 2.22 3.43
N ILE A 7 -4.09 1.52 2.30
CA ILE A 7 -3.29 0.31 2.17
C ILE A 7 -2.09 0.64 1.27
N GLY A 8 -0.95 0.72 1.87
CA GLY A 8 0.27 1.05 1.17
C GLY A 8 1.26 1.69 2.13
N LEU A 9 2.47 1.90 1.69
CA LEU A 9 3.46 2.60 2.48
C LEU A 9 3.01 4.04 2.68
N LEU A 10 2.55 4.37 3.90
CA LEU A 10 2.13 5.71 4.24
C LEU A 10 3.34 6.65 4.23
N PHE A 11 3.30 7.66 3.39
CA PHE A 11 4.14 8.82 3.50
C PHE A 11 3.31 10.06 3.80
N VAL A 12 3.56 10.64 4.97
CA VAL A 12 3.19 12.01 5.25
C VAL A 12 4.18 12.91 4.52
N LEU A 13 3.80 13.42 3.36
CA LEU A 13 4.44 14.61 2.81
C LEU A 13 3.75 15.83 3.42
N ALA A 14 4.42 16.47 4.35
CA ALA A 14 4.12 17.84 4.71
C ALA A 14 4.44 18.74 3.50
N GLY A 15 3.45 19.00 2.69
CA GLY A 15 3.49 19.93 1.57
C GLY A 15 2.20 20.73 1.54
N THR A 16 2.30 21.99 1.83
CA THR A 16 1.31 23.06 1.84
C THR A 16 0.14 22.88 0.88
N GLY A 17 -1.07 22.79 1.41
CA GLY A 17 -2.27 23.05 0.64
C GLY A 17 -3.31 21.94 0.67
N VAL A 18 -4.23 22.03 1.62
CA VAL A 18 -5.65 21.64 1.56
C VAL A 18 -5.98 20.15 1.52
N TRP A 19 -6.76 19.73 2.53
CA TRP A 19 -7.37 18.44 2.82
C TRP A 19 -6.43 17.45 3.50
N SER A 20 -6.20 17.64 4.80
CA SER A 20 -5.73 16.55 5.65
C SER A 20 -6.83 15.50 5.77
N GLN A 21 -6.82 14.51 4.87
CA GLN A 21 -7.63 13.32 5.05
C GLN A 21 -7.02 12.52 6.21
N GLU A 22 -7.74 12.45 7.30
CA GLU A 22 -7.32 11.70 8.47
C GLU A 22 -7.30 10.21 8.13
N VAL A 23 -6.10 9.65 7.97
CA VAL A 23 -5.92 8.20 7.80
C VAL A 23 -6.12 7.55 9.15
N SER A 24 -7.15 6.75 9.29
CA SER A 24 -7.48 6.10 10.56
C SER A 24 -6.75 4.79 10.81
N ASP A 25 -6.39 4.07 9.76
CA ASP A 25 -5.61 2.84 9.81
C ASP A 25 -4.90 2.58 8.48
N SER A 26 -3.78 1.89 8.53
CA SER A 26 -3.03 1.48 7.34
C SER A 26 -2.38 0.13 7.54
N VAL A 27 -2.12 -0.55 6.43
CA VAL A 27 -1.44 -1.84 6.42
C VAL A 27 -0.47 -1.92 5.26
N ARG A 28 0.62 -2.66 5.44
CA ARG A 28 1.59 -2.93 4.39
C ARG A 28 1.55 -4.39 4.02
N ILE A 29 1.37 -4.67 2.72
CA ILE A 29 1.38 -6.02 2.16
C ILE A 29 2.61 -6.19 1.28
N HIS A 30 3.28 -7.31 1.45
CA HIS A 30 4.47 -7.68 0.69
C HIS A 30 4.11 -8.63 -0.44
N TYR A 31 4.79 -8.47 -1.58
CA TYR A 31 4.63 -9.34 -2.74
C TYR A 31 5.93 -10.08 -3.06
N ARG A 32 5.80 -11.34 -3.43
CA ARG A 32 6.93 -12.08 -3.99
C ARG A 32 7.42 -11.41 -5.27
N ARG A 33 8.71 -11.50 -5.51
CA ARG A 33 9.32 -10.96 -6.74
C ARG A 33 8.56 -11.46 -7.97
N ARG A 34 8.19 -10.55 -8.88
CA ARG A 34 7.43 -10.80 -10.12
C ARG A 34 6.00 -11.35 -9.95
N TYR A 35 5.54 -11.60 -8.74
CA TYR A 35 4.16 -12.04 -8.50
C TYR A 35 3.23 -10.85 -8.31
N ARG A 36 2.01 -11.00 -8.81
CA ARG A 36 0.93 -10.01 -8.67
C ARG A 36 -0.14 -10.40 -7.66
N GLY A 37 -0.25 -11.71 -7.36
CA GLY A 37 -1.26 -12.24 -6.46
C GLY A 37 -0.96 -11.95 -4.99
N VAL A 38 -2.00 -11.77 -4.20
CA VAL A 38 -1.89 -11.69 -2.75
C VAL A 38 -1.53 -13.06 -2.21
N ASP A 39 -0.44 -13.12 -1.46
CA ASP A 39 0.05 -14.33 -0.80
C ASP A 39 0.04 -14.11 0.72
N PRO A 40 -0.97 -14.64 1.44
CA PRO A 40 -1.05 -14.49 2.89
C PRO A 40 0.12 -15.13 3.64
N ASP A 41 0.77 -16.12 3.06
CA ASP A 41 1.88 -16.85 3.71
C ASP A 41 3.25 -16.22 3.47
N TYR A 42 3.28 -15.07 2.75
CA TYR A 42 4.51 -14.37 2.49
C TYR A 42 4.74 -13.26 3.53
N HIS A 43 5.91 -13.29 4.20
CA HIS A 43 6.23 -12.37 5.30
C HIS A 43 5.12 -12.37 6.40
N ASN A 44 4.74 -11.19 6.85
CA ASN A 44 3.69 -10.96 7.85
C ASN A 44 2.31 -10.68 7.23
N ASN A 45 2.13 -10.97 5.94
CA ASN A 45 0.90 -10.63 5.22
C ASN A 45 -0.36 -11.19 5.90
N ARG A 46 -0.33 -12.42 6.40
CA ARG A 46 -1.49 -13.04 7.03
C ARG A 46 -2.01 -12.21 8.19
N SER A 47 -1.15 -11.90 9.14
CA SER A 47 -1.53 -11.13 10.34
C SER A 47 -1.99 -9.72 9.99
N GLU A 48 -1.34 -9.07 9.04
CA GLU A 48 -1.70 -7.73 8.56
C GLU A 48 -3.04 -7.73 7.84
N LEU A 49 -3.26 -8.68 6.93
CA LEU A 49 -4.52 -8.82 6.20
C LEU A 49 -5.69 -9.13 7.14
N GLU A 50 -5.52 -10.06 8.07
CA GLU A 50 -6.56 -10.41 9.04
C GLU A 50 -6.91 -9.23 9.95
N ARG A 51 -5.90 -8.52 10.46
CA ARG A 51 -6.09 -7.30 11.26
C ARG A 51 -6.90 -6.28 10.47
N PHE A 52 -6.49 -6.02 9.24
CA PHE A 52 -7.10 -5.03 8.38
C PHE A 52 -8.54 -5.39 7.98
N ILE A 53 -8.81 -6.66 7.66
CA ILE A 53 -10.18 -7.14 7.39
C ILE A 53 -11.09 -6.91 8.59
N ARG A 54 -10.62 -7.20 9.81
CA ARG A 54 -11.40 -6.93 11.03
C ARG A 54 -11.72 -5.44 11.16
N THR A 55 -10.77 -4.57 10.89
CA THR A 55 -10.99 -3.13 10.90
C THR A 55 -12.01 -2.71 9.84
N LEU A 56 -11.86 -3.18 8.60
CA LEU A 56 -12.79 -2.86 7.51
C LEU A 56 -14.23 -3.27 7.82
N ARG A 57 -14.42 -4.49 8.32
CA ARG A 57 -15.74 -4.99 8.69
C ARG A 57 -16.37 -4.15 9.81
N ARG A 58 -15.61 -3.85 10.84
CA ARG A 58 -16.09 -3.02 11.96
C ARG A 58 -16.49 -1.61 11.50
N GLU A 59 -15.70 -0.98 10.66
CA GLU A 59 -16.02 0.35 10.12
C GLU A 59 -17.20 0.29 9.15
N GLN A 60 -17.34 -0.78 8.38
CA GLN A 60 -18.49 -1.01 7.51
C GLN A 60 -19.78 -1.21 8.32
N GLU A 61 -19.77 -2.06 9.33
CA GLU A 61 -20.92 -2.32 10.22
C GLU A 61 -21.37 -1.07 10.96
N SER A 62 -20.44 -0.20 11.30
CA SER A 62 -20.70 1.08 11.97
C SER A 62 -21.07 2.21 11.00
N ALA A 63 -21.20 1.92 9.70
CA ALA A 63 -21.43 2.90 8.63
C ALA A 63 -20.40 4.07 8.61
N ARG A 64 -19.17 3.81 9.08
CA ARG A 64 -18.05 4.78 9.12
C ARG A 64 -17.04 4.60 8.01
N LEU A 65 -17.08 3.47 7.31
CA LEU A 65 -16.18 3.23 6.18
C LEU A 65 -16.56 4.16 5.02
N GLU A 66 -15.68 5.08 4.72
CA GLU A 66 -15.87 6.04 3.65
C GLU A 66 -15.16 5.60 2.37
N ARG A 67 -13.91 5.24 2.50
CA ARG A 67 -13.06 4.85 1.37
C ARG A 67 -11.86 4.02 1.81
N VAL A 68 -11.46 3.10 0.94
CA VAL A 68 -10.20 2.38 1.01
C VAL A 68 -9.34 2.79 -0.20
N VAL A 69 -8.11 3.19 0.03
CA VAL A 69 -7.16 3.52 -1.03
C VAL A 69 -6.03 2.51 -1.02
N ILE A 70 -5.81 1.87 -2.16
CA ILE A 70 -4.71 0.93 -2.37
C ILE A 70 -3.66 1.62 -3.24
N CYS A 71 -2.45 1.80 -2.70
CA CYS A 71 -1.29 2.25 -3.44
C CYS A 71 -0.31 1.09 -3.58
N SER A 72 0.21 0.88 -4.77
CA SER A 72 1.16 -0.21 -5.04
C SER A 72 2.38 0.28 -5.77
N TRP A 73 3.54 -0.11 -5.25
CA TRP A 73 4.85 0.18 -5.84
C TRP A 73 5.59 -1.10 -6.17
N THR A 74 6.56 -0.99 -7.04
CA THR A 74 7.54 -2.04 -7.33
C THR A 74 8.94 -1.55 -7.00
N SER A 75 9.86 -2.49 -6.80
CA SER A 75 11.29 -2.19 -6.71
C SER A 75 11.83 -1.70 -8.06
N PRO A 76 12.91 -0.91 -8.08
CA PRO A 76 13.48 -0.38 -9.32
C PRO A 76 14.26 -1.40 -10.15
N ASP A 77 14.41 -2.63 -9.67
CA ASP A 77 15.12 -3.67 -10.41
C ASP A 77 14.32 -4.20 -11.62
N GLY A 78 14.95 -4.31 -12.76
CA GLY A 78 14.36 -4.84 -13.98
C GLY A 78 13.82 -3.78 -14.94
N VAL A 79 12.88 -4.18 -15.81
CA VAL A 79 12.35 -3.32 -16.87
C VAL A 79 11.29 -2.37 -16.33
N THR A 80 11.50 -1.07 -16.47
CA THR A 80 10.60 -0.01 -15.96
C THR A 80 9.14 -0.24 -16.37
N ARG A 81 8.87 -0.42 -17.66
CA ARG A 81 7.50 -0.62 -18.17
C ARG A 81 6.82 -1.85 -17.55
N TYR A 82 7.59 -2.92 -17.35
CA TYR A 82 7.05 -4.12 -16.68
C TYR A 82 6.70 -3.83 -15.22
N ASN A 83 7.55 -3.09 -14.51
CA ASN A 83 7.34 -2.73 -13.12
C ASN A 83 6.14 -1.80 -12.92
N GLU A 84 5.93 -0.84 -13.82
CA GLU A 84 4.74 0.02 -13.82
C GLU A 84 3.46 -0.78 -13.98
N LEU A 85 3.41 -1.71 -14.94
CA LEU A 85 2.28 -2.61 -15.13
C LEU A 85 2.07 -3.54 -13.94
N LEU A 86 3.16 -4.03 -13.35
CA LEU A 86 3.09 -4.91 -12.19
C LEU A 86 2.52 -4.19 -10.96
N ALA A 87 2.87 -2.93 -10.75
CA ALA A 87 2.30 -2.11 -9.68
C ALA A 87 0.76 -2.03 -9.81
N GLY A 88 0.25 -1.71 -11.00
CA GLY A 88 -1.20 -1.68 -11.26
C GLY A 88 -1.86 -3.03 -11.00
N ARG A 89 -1.29 -4.10 -11.53
CA ARG A 89 -1.84 -5.47 -11.36
C ARG A 89 -1.85 -5.93 -9.90
N ARG A 90 -0.88 -5.52 -9.10
CA ARG A 90 -0.86 -5.80 -7.66
C ARG A 90 -1.97 -5.06 -6.93
N ALA A 91 -2.17 -3.78 -7.25
CA ALA A 91 -3.26 -2.99 -6.68
C ALA A 91 -4.63 -3.58 -6.99
N ASP A 92 -4.88 -3.98 -8.23
CA ASP A 92 -6.12 -4.63 -8.67
C ASP A 92 -6.34 -5.99 -7.99
N SER A 93 -5.27 -6.78 -7.87
CA SER A 93 -5.32 -8.07 -7.18
C SER A 93 -5.69 -7.92 -5.72
N LEU A 94 -5.08 -6.95 -5.02
CA LEU A 94 -5.39 -6.67 -3.63
C LEU A 94 -6.82 -6.13 -3.45
N LYS A 95 -7.29 -5.26 -4.35
CA LYS A 95 -8.68 -4.82 -4.37
C LYS A 95 -9.63 -6.00 -4.45
N SER A 96 -9.44 -6.87 -5.44
CA SER A 96 -10.29 -8.05 -5.64
C SER A 96 -10.28 -8.98 -4.43
N TRP A 97 -9.11 -9.14 -3.81
CA TRP A 97 -8.94 -9.96 -2.62
C TRP A 97 -9.67 -9.36 -1.41
N LEU A 98 -9.51 -8.05 -1.16
CA LEU A 98 -10.17 -7.36 -0.04
C LEU A 98 -11.69 -7.32 -0.18
N VAL A 99 -12.20 -6.98 -1.35
CA VAL A 99 -13.66 -6.96 -1.62
C VAL A 99 -14.26 -8.32 -1.28
N ARG A 100 -13.60 -9.39 -1.68
CA ARG A 100 -14.08 -10.77 -1.43
C ARG A 100 -14.00 -11.16 0.04
N HIS A 101 -12.89 -10.87 0.72
CA HIS A 101 -12.64 -11.36 2.08
C HIS A 101 -13.21 -10.44 3.16
N ALA A 102 -13.23 -9.15 2.95
CA ALA A 102 -13.81 -8.19 3.87
C ALA A 102 -15.31 -7.95 3.63
N GLN A 103 -15.82 -8.40 2.47
CA GLN A 103 -17.23 -8.22 2.05
C GLN A 103 -17.64 -6.74 2.01
N ILE A 104 -16.75 -5.89 1.54
CA ILE A 104 -17.00 -4.45 1.37
C ILE A 104 -17.38 -4.13 -0.08
N PRO A 105 -18.18 -3.08 -0.32
CA PRO A 105 -18.51 -2.63 -1.67
C PRO A 105 -17.25 -2.24 -2.47
N GLY A 106 -17.14 -2.74 -3.71
CA GLY A 106 -15.99 -2.48 -4.56
C GLY A 106 -15.82 -1.01 -4.95
N GLU A 107 -16.91 -0.25 -4.99
CA GLU A 107 -16.92 1.19 -5.24
C GLU A 107 -16.25 2.01 -4.13
N LEU A 108 -16.15 1.47 -2.92
CA LEU A 108 -15.41 2.11 -1.84
C LEU A 108 -13.90 1.92 -1.96
N VAL A 109 -13.44 1.02 -2.84
CA VAL A 109 -12.03 0.69 -2.98
C VAL A 109 -11.46 1.29 -4.27
N SER A 110 -10.62 2.29 -4.13
CA SER A 110 -9.85 2.88 -5.22
C SER A 110 -8.42 2.31 -5.25
N VAL A 111 -7.83 2.21 -6.46
CA VAL A 111 -6.49 1.66 -6.66
C VAL A 111 -5.60 2.65 -7.39
N ARG A 112 -4.31 2.65 -7.03
CA ARG A 112 -3.25 3.41 -7.69
C ARG A 112 -2.03 2.53 -7.88
N GLY A 113 -1.64 2.30 -9.12
CA GLY A 113 -0.33 1.76 -9.45
C GLY A 113 0.65 2.92 -9.55
N GLU A 114 1.47 3.10 -8.56
CA GLU A 114 2.41 4.24 -8.45
C GLU A 114 3.75 3.96 -9.16
N GLY A 115 3.85 2.83 -9.86
CA GLY A 115 5.05 2.45 -10.59
C GLY A 115 6.22 2.09 -9.69
N ILE A 116 7.41 2.61 -10.01
CA ILE A 116 8.63 2.35 -9.25
C ILE A 116 8.68 3.24 -8.02
N GLY A 117 8.86 2.61 -6.87
CA GLY A 117 8.86 3.27 -5.57
C GLY A 117 10.20 3.92 -5.20
N TRP A 118 10.73 4.83 -6.00
CA TRP A 118 11.99 5.52 -5.69
C TRP A 118 11.96 6.26 -4.35
N GLY A 119 10.88 6.98 -4.07
CA GLY A 119 10.69 7.66 -2.80
C GLY A 119 10.61 6.69 -1.61
N VAL A 120 9.94 5.56 -1.81
CA VAL A 120 9.86 4.47 -0.82
C VAL A 120 11.25 3.89 -0.55
N LEU A 121 12.01 3.60 -1.62
CA LEU A 121 13.36 3.07 -1.51
C LEU A 121 14.27 4.05 -0.76
N ARG A 122 14.23 5.34 -1.14
CA ARG A 122 15.02 6.38 -0.46
C ARG A 122 14.78 6.40 1.05
N GLN A 123 13.53 6.25 1.47
CA GLN A 123 13.19 6.28 2.88
C GLN A 123 13.59 5.00 3.60
N LEU A 124 13.44 3.83 2.98
CA LEU A 124 13.93 2.57 3.54
C LEU A 124 15.44 2.61 3.74
N VAL A 125 16.19 3.19 2.79
CA VAL A 125 17.62 3.42 2.93
C VAL A 125 17.92 4.38 4.08
N ALA A 126 17.18 5.48 4.19
CA ALA A 126 17.41 6.49 5.23
C ALA A 126 17.31 5.93 6.67
N VAL A 127 16.39 4.98 6.90
CA VAL A 127 16.21 4.35 8.22
C VAL A 127 16.99 3.04 8.40
N SER A 128 17.72 2.59 7.39
CA SER A 128 18.50 1.35 7.44
C SER A 128 19.87 1.56 8.09
N ASP A 129 20.49 0.46 8.51
CA ASP A 129 21.87 0.40 9.02
C ASP A 129 22.86 0.02 7.92
N MET A 130 22.51 0.24 6.65
CA MET A 130 23.38 -0.16 5.55
C MET A 130 24.66 0.65 5.51
N LEU A 131 25.73 -0.03 5.14
CA LEU A 131 27.00 0.60 4.82
C LEU A 131 26.83 1.53 3.60
N TYR A 132 27.54 2.66 3.59
CA TYR A 132 27.47 3.66 2.51
C TYR A 132 26.08 4.26 2.30
N LYS A 133 25.28 4.36 3.36
CA LYS A 133 23.92 4.91 3.31
C LYS A 133 23.87 6.31 2.69
N ASP A 134 24.78 7.19 3.11
CA ASP A 134 24.79 8.58 2.64
C ASP A 134 25.10 8.72 1.15
N GLU A 135 26.02 7.89 0.66
CA GLU A 135 26.34 7.83 -0.77
C GLU A 135 25.15 7.32 -1.59
N VAL A 136 24.44 6.30 -1.08
CA VAL A 136 23.24 5.78 -1.75
C VAL A 136 22.12 6.81 -1.74
N LEU A 137 21.90 7.52 -0.63
CA LEU A 137 20.91 8.59 -0.55
C LEU A 137 21.21 9.79 -1.46
N HIS A 138 22.49 10.02 -1.75
CA HIS A 138 22.91 11.05 -2.69
C HIS A 138 22.59 10.69 -4.15
N ILE A 139 22.58 9.40 -4.49
CA ILE A 139 22.26 8.89 -5.82
C ILE A 139 20.75 8.77 -6.06
N LEU A 140 19.97 8.45 -5.03
CA LEU A 140 18.51 8.30 -5.09
C LEU A 140 17.79 9.65 -5.08
#